data_20a2821e65e29d78898d57ef028409c8
#
_entry.id   20a2821e65e29d78898d57ef028409c8
#
_cell.length_a   1.000
_cell.length_b   1.000
_cell.length_c   1.000
_cell.angle_alpha   90.00
_cell.angle_beta   90.00
_cell.angle_gamma   90.00
#
_symmetry.space_group_name_H-M   'P 1'
#
loop_
_entity.id
_entity.type
_entity.pdbx_description
1 polymer ?
#
loop_
_entity_poly.entity_id
_entity_poly.type
_entity_poly.pdbx_seq_one_letter_code
_entity_poly.pdbx_strand_id
1 'polypeptide(L)'
;MTVRIEKRDRVWTVIHSRPEARNAMDARSAEALVEAFVAFDRDPEAAVAVLWGEGGAFCAGFDLKHGASLAGEARPLEELAYPLDERAAAGQLPRGPMGPTRLELDKPVIAAIAGPAVAGGFELALWCDVRVMERSAYFGVYCRRWGVPLIDGGTVRLPRLVGAGRAMEIILTGRKVPAEEAQRIGACEQVVPEGSSREHAEAMAQQIARFPQACVRADRRSVRMQQGLPLREAMRAEWYNGLPAFVAEGAEGAARFAAGKGRHGEFGDI
;
A
#
# COMPACT_ATOMS: atom_id res chain seq x y z
N MET A 1 17.37 -8.77 -11.99
CA MET A 1 16.15 -9.11 -11.22
C MET A 1 15.44 -7.79 -10.93
N THR A 2 14.17 -7.63 -11.29
CA THR A 2 13.46 -6.35 -11.17
C THR A 2 12.83 -6.13 -9.80
N VAL A 3 12.70 -7.20 -8.99
CA VAL A 3 12.23 -7.14 -7.61
C VAL A 3 13.15 -7.97 -6.74
N ARG A 4 13.57 -7.43 -5.61
CA ARG A 4 14.31 -8.15 -4.57
C ARG A 4 13.71 -7.87 -3.20
N ILE A 5 13.99 -8.76 -2.25
CA ILE A 5 13.48 -8.69 -0.89
C ILE A 5 14.67 -8.64 0.06
N GLU A 6 14.66 -7.67 0.95
CA GLU A 6 15.57 -7.59 2.10
C GLU A 6 14.75 -7.79 3.36
N LYS A 7 15.23 -8.67 4.24
CA LYS A 7 14.54 -9.01 5.51
C LYS A 7 15.39 -8.53 6.69
N ARG A 8 14.75 -7.83 7.59
CA ARG A 8 15.35 -7.44 8.87
C ARG A 8 14.33 -7.72 9.98
N ASP A 9 14.64 -8.71 10.82
CA ASP A 9 13.71 -9.20 11.82
C ASP A 9 12.35 -9.57 11.18
N ARG A 10 11.27 -8.97 11.65
CA ARG A 10 9.91 -9.18 11.16
C ARG A 10 9.49 -8.23 10.05
N VAL A 11 10.40 -7.41 9.54
CA VAL A 11 10.16 -6.43 8.48
C VAL A 11 10.76 -6.90 7.16
N TRP A 12 9.94 -6.87 6.11
CA TRP A 12 10.39 -7.12 4.75
C TRP A 12 10.43 -5.81 3.96
N THR A 13 11.56 -5.51 3.33
CA THR A 13 11.65 -4.43 2.33
C THR A 13 11.59 -5.05 0.94
N VAL A 14 10.48 -4.82 0.26
CA VAL A 14 10.26 -5.21 -1.14
C VAL A 14 10.73 -4.08 -2.03
N ILE A 15 11.76 -4.33 -2.82
CA ILE A 15 12.45 -3.32 -3.62
C ILE A 15 12.15 -3.55 -5.09
N HIS A 16 11.50 -2.58 -5.72
CA HIS A 16 11.32 -2.53 -7.17
C HIS A 16 12.48 -1.76 -7.80
N SER A 17 13.21 -2.39 -8.73
CA SER A 17 14.44 -1.86 -9.32
C SER A 17 14.44 -1.98 -10.84
N ARG A 18 14.00 -0.91 -11.49
CA ARG A 18 14.12 -0.59 -12.91
C ARG A 18 14.43 0.91 -13.07
N PRO A 19 15.57 1.39 -12.52
CA PRO A 19 15.86 2.83 -12.47
C PRO A 19 15.95 3.47 -13.85
N GLU A 20 16.38 2.74 -14.87
CA GLU A 20 16.43 3.19 -16.27
C GLU A 20 15.04 3.56 -16.83
N ALA A 21 13.98 2.96 -16.31
CA ALA A 21 12.59 3.23 -16.64
C ALA A 21 11.86 4.03 -15.53
N ARG A 22 12.59 4.58 -14.55
CA ARG A 22 12.00 5.22 -13.35
C ARG A 22 10.98 4.31 -12.66
N ASN A 23 11.31 3.03 -12.58
CA ASN A 23 10.47 1.99 -12.01
C ASN A 23 9.06 1.91 -12.64
N ALA A 24 8.95 2.14 -13.96
CA ALA A 24 7.73 1.83 -14.70
C ALA A 24 7.43 0.34 -14.64
N MET A 25 6.15 -0.02 -14.55
CA MET A 25 5.68 -1.39 -14.32
C MET A 25 5.46 -2.10 -15.65
N ASP A 26 6.24 -3.14 -15.91
CA ASP A 26 5.97 -4.14 -16.94
C ASP A 26 5.35 -5.41 -16.34
N ALA A 27 4.91 -6.35 -17.18
CA ALA A 27 4.27 -7.58 -16.73
C ALA A 27 5.16 -8.38 -15.77
N ARG A 28 6.46 -8.49 -16.07
CA ARG A 28 7.43 -9.22 -15.26
C ARG A 28 7.59 -8.63 -13.85
N SER A 29 7.69 -7.31 -13.76
CA SER A 29 7.79 -6.62 -12.48
C SER A 29 6.49 -6.72 -11.69
N ALA A 30 5.34 -6.63 -12.38
CA ALA A 30 4.03 -6.79 -11.75
C ALA A 30 3.85 -8.17 -11.13
N GLU A 31 4.22 -9.23 -11.85
CA GLU A 31 4.19 -10.61 -11.34
C GLU A 31 5.14 -10.80 -10.15
N ALA A 32 6.38 -10.35 -10.28
CA ALA A 32 7.38 -10.48 -9.22
C ALA A 32 6.97 -9.73 -7.92
N LEU A 33 6.29 -8.57 -8.04
CA LEU A 33 5.73 -7.88 -6.87
C LEU A 33 4.58 -8.66 -6.24
N VAL A 34 3.69 -9.25 -7.04
CA VAL A 34 2.61 -10.11 -6.52
C VAL A 34 3.20 -11.30 -5.76
N GLU A 35 4.15 -12.01 -6.35
CA GLU A 35 4.83 -13.14 -5.72
C GLU A 35 5.48 -12.74 -4.38
N ALA A 36 6.20 -11.60 -4.38
CA ALA A 36 6.84 -11.08 -3.18
C ALA A 36 5.85 -10.76 -2.06
N PHE A 37 4.73 -10.09 -2.37
CA PHE A 37 3.73 -9.73 -1.36
C PHE A 37 2.88 -10.92 -0.90
N VAL A 38 2.58 -11.88 -1.77
CA VAL A 38 1.93 -13.13 -1.38
C VAL A 38 2.84 -13.97 -0.47
N ALA A 39 4.14 -14.04 -0.79
CA ALA A 39 5.11 -14.72 0.07
C ALA A 39 5.24 -14.02 1.44
N PHE A 40 5.29 -12.68 1.45
CA PHE A 40 5.29 -11.89 2.68
C PHE A 40 4.07 -12.16 3.55
N ASP A 41 2.88 -12.15 2.96
CA ASP A 41 1.64 -12.30 3.72
C ASP A 41 1.51 -13.71 4.32
N ARG A 42 2.06 -14.72 3.64
CA ARG A 42 2.07 -16.13 4.09
C ARG A 42 3.17 -16.47 5.10
N ASP A 43 4.24 -15.67 5.19
CA ASP A 43 5.36 -15.95 6.11
C ASP A 43 4.93 -15.63 7.56
N PRO A 44 4.82 -16.62 8.46
CA PRO A 44 4.36 -16.39 9.84
C PRO A 44 5.29 -15.46 10.64
N GLU A 45 6.56 -15.38 10.29
CA GLU A 45 7.55 -14.54 10.97
C GLU A 45 7.49 -13.07 10.51
N ALA A 46 6.93 -12.80 9.33
CA ALA A 46 6.82 -11.44 8.81
C ALA A 46 5.64 -10.69 9.46
N ALA A 47 5.84 -9.42 9.79
CA ALA A 47 4.83 -8.56 10.39
C ALA A 47 4.42 -7.38 9.50
N VAL A 48 5.40 -6.66 8.92
CA VAL A 48 5.17 -5.44 8.13
C VAL A 48 6.04 -5.48 6.88
N ALA A 49 5.52 -5.00 5.76
CA ALA A 49 6.33 -4.78 4.57
C ALA A 49 6.54 -3.28 4.29
N VAL A 50 7.69 -2.96 3.71
CA VAL A 50 7.99 -1.68 3.09
C VAL A 50 8.11 -1.89 1.60
N LEU A 51 7.41 -1.11 0.78
CA LEU A 51 7.60 -1.05 -0.66
C LEU A 51 8.43 0.17 -1.01
N TRP A 52 9.56 -0.03 -1.66
CA TRP A 52 10.48 1.02 -2.06
C TRP A 52 10.91 0.88 -3.52
N GLY A 53 10.94 2.02 -4.23
CA GLY A 53 11.49 2.12 -5.59
C GLY A 53 12.94 2.57 -5.55
N GLU A 54 13.85 1.77 -6.10
CA GLU A 54 15.28 2.10 -6.15
C GLU A 54 15.59 3.14 -7.23
N GLY A 55 16.62 3.96 -7.01
CA GLY A 55 17.13 4.89 -8.02
C GLY A 55 16.39 6.23 -8.10
N GLY A 56 15.75 6.69 -7.01
CA GLY A 56 15.21 8.05 -6.90
C GLY A 56 13.83 8.25 -7.56
N ALA A 57 13.13 7.17 -7.87
CA ALA A 57 11.74 7.18 -8.31
C ALA A 57 10.97 6.04 -7.61
N PHE A 58 9.80 6.32 -7.07
CA PHE A 58 8.97 5.25 -6.53
C PHE A 58 8.41 4.38 -7.66
N CYS A 59 7.65 4.98 -8.57
CA CYS A 59 7.13 4.30 -9.76
C CYS A 59 6.54 5.32 -10.75
N ALA A 60 6.95 5.24 -12.02
CA ALA A 60 6.43 6.09 -13.10
C ALA A 60 5.09 5.61 -13.69
N GLY A 61 4.49 4.56 -13.14
CA GLY A 61 3.25 3.96 -13.61
C GLY A 61 3.46 2.80 -14.57
N PHE A 62 2.42 2.44 -15.33
CA PHE A 62 2.48 1.37 -16.32
C PHE A 62 3.48 1.71 -17.43
N ASP A 63 4.29 0.73 -17.83
CA ASP A 63 5.27 0.90 -18.91
C ASP A 63 4.57 1.04 -20.26
N LEU A 64 4.47 2.27 -20.75
CA LEU A 64 3.78 2.57 -22.02
C LEU A 64 4.46 1.95 -23.24
N LYS A 65 5.76 1.63 -23.17
CA LYS A 65 6.44 0.92 -24.26
C LYS A 65 5.97 -0.53 -24.30
N HIS A 66 5.83 -1.14 -23.13
CA HIS A 66 5.20 -2.47 -23.01
C HIS A 66 3.73 -2.41 -23.46
N GLY A 67 2.96 -1.40 -23.01
CA GLY A 67 1.58 -1.19 -23.46
C GLY A 67 1.45 -1.05 -24.99
N ALA A 68 2.35 -0.33 -25.63
CA ALA A 68 2.37 -0.20 -27.08
C ALA A 68 2.65 -1.53 -27.80
N SER A 69 3.45 -2.43 -27.23
CA SER A 69 3.68 -3.75 -27.80
C SER A 69 2.48 -4.69 -27.71
N LEU A 70 1.52 -4.38 -26.83
CA LEU A 70 0.25 -5.11 -26.70
C LEU A 70 -0.88 -4.53 -27.57
N ALA A 71 -0.62 -3.46 -28.33
CA ALA A 71 -1.62 -2.82 -29.16
C ALA A 71 -2.16 -3.79 -30.22
N GLY A 72 -3.48 -4.01 -30.19
CA GLY A 72 -4.16 -4.98 -31.06
C GLY A 72 -4.32 -6.40 -30.49
N GLU A 73 -3.76 -6.68 -29.32
CA GLU A 73 -3.94 -7.96 -28.62
C GLU A 73 -4.99 -7.82 -27.49
N ALA A 74 -6.13 -8.50 -27.62
CA ALA A 74 -7.17 -8.49 -26.58
C ALA A 74 -6.81 -9.40 -25.39
N ARG A 75 -6.15 -10.53 -25.64
CA ARG A 75 -5.88 -11.57 -24.64
C ARG A 75 -5.15 -11.10 -23.38
N PRO A 76 -4.08 -10.27 -23.43
CA PRO A 76 -3.42 -9.79 -22.22
C PRO A 76 -4.30 -8.94 -21.33
N LEU A 77 -5.28 -8.22 -21.90
CA LEU A 77 -6.25 -7.43 -21.15
C LEU A 77 -7.35 -8.30 -20.54
N GLU A 78 -7.74 -9.37 -21.23
CA GLU A 78 -8.70 -10.37 -20.72
C GLU A 78 -8.15 -11.11 -19.50
N GLU A 79 -6.87 -11.46 -19.48
CA GLU A 79 -6.19 -12.07 -18.34
C GLU A 79 -6.14 -11.15 -17.10
N LEU A 80 -6.22 -9.85 -17.29
CA LEU A 80 -6.28 -8.84 -16.23
C LEU A 80 -7.71 -8.44 -15.87
N ALA A 81 -8.74 -8.99 -16.53
CA ALA A 81 -10.12 -8.62 -16.29
C ALA A 81 -10.52 -8.90 -14.84
N TYR A 82 -11.20 -7.95 -14.21
CA TYR A 82 -11.74 -8.15 -12.88
C TYR A 82 -12.95 -9.11 -12.99
N PRO A 83 -13.01 -10.18 -12.19
CA PRO A 83 -14.12 -11.13 -12.26
C PRO A 83 -15.45 -10.44 -11.97
N LEU A 84 -16.47 -10.78 -12.76
CA LEU A 84 -17.86 -10.31 -12.53
C LEU A 84 -18.57 -11.13 -11.43
N ASP A 85 -18.02 -12.30 -11.07
CA ASP A 85 -18.57 -13.13 -10.01
C ASP A 85 -18.10 -12.61 -8.64
N GLU A 86 -19.04 -12.10 -7.85
CA GLU A 86 -18.80 -11.63 -6.48
C GLU A 86 -18.29 -12.74 -5.52
N ARG A 87 -18.39 -14.00 -5.93
CA ARG A 87 -17.93 -15.17 -5.15
C ARG A 87 -16.46 -15.50 -5.37
N ALA A 88 -15.77 -14.81 -6.28
CA ALA A 88 -14.34 -14.98 -6.41
C ALA A 88 -13.68 -14.63 -5.08
N ALA A 89 -13.08 -15.61 -4.40
CA ALA A 89 -12.39 -15.38 -3.14
C ALA A 89 -11.27 -14.34 -3.38
N ALA A 90 -11.02 -13.47 -2.41
CA ALA A 90 -10.03 -12.39 -2.51
C ALA A 90 -8.63 -12.86 -2.98
N GLY A 91 -8.26 -14.13 -2.68
CA GLY A 91 -7.02 -14.75 -3.16
C GLY A 91 -7.06 -15.29 -4.59
N GLN A 92 -8.20 -15.20 -5.29
CA GLN A 92 -8.38 -15.66 -6.67
C GLN A 92 -8.47 -14.50 -7.68
N LEU A 93 -8.41 -13.26 -7.22
CA LEU A 93 -8.41 -12.10 -8.10
C LEU A 93 -7.14 -12.11 -8.97
N PRO A 94 -7.26 -11.89 -10.28
CA PRO A 94 -6.09 -11.68 -11.12
C PRO A 94 -5.33 -10.43 -10.64
N ARG A 95 -4.00 -10.44 -10.84
CA ARG A 95 -3.19 -9.26 -10.54
C ARG A 95 -3.72 -8.01 -11.24
N GLY A 96 -3.53 -6.85 -10.64
CA GLY A 96 -3.73 -5.60 -11.36
C GLY A 96 -2.64 -5.37 -12.43
N PRO A 97 -2.86 -4.46 -13.39
CA PRO A 97 -1.80 -3.99 -14.28
C PRO A 97 -0.54 -3.53 -13.55
N MET A 98 -0.70 -2.94 -12.37
CA MET A 98 0.39 -2.52 -11.48
C MET A 98 0.83 -3.60 -10.47
N GLY A 99 0.46 -4.85 -10.69
CA GLY A 99 0.82 -5.97 -9.82
C GLY A 99 -0.08 -6.10 -8.60
N PRO A 100 0.39 -5.77 -7.37
CA PRO A 100 -0.27 -6.12 -6.11
C PRO A 100 -1.52 -5.28 -5.79
N THR A 101 -1.90 -4.32 -6.61
CA THR A 101 -2.96 -3.33 -6.31
C THR A 101 -4.34 -3.93 -6.02
N ARG A 102 -4.57 -5.20 -6.39
CA ARG A 102 -5.79 -5.95 -6.09
C ARG A 102 -5.63 -6.95 -4.94
N LEU A 103 -4.42 -7.13 -4.40
CA LEU A 103 -4.21 -8.01 -3.27
C LEU A 103 -4.83 -7.43 -2.00
N GLU A 104 -5.51 -8.30 -1.26
CA GLU A 104 -6.05 -8.03 0.07
C GLU A 104 -5.19 -8.77 1.10
N LEU A 105 -4.07 -8.15 1.47
CA LEU A 105 -3.16 -8.71 2.45
C LEU A 105 -3.73 -8.57 3.87
N ASP A 106 -3.39 -9.50 4.75
CA ASP A 106 -3.69 -9.40 6.18
C ASP A 106 -2.70 -8.48 6.91
N LYS A 107 -1.47 -8.38 6.40
CA LYS A 107 -0.38 -7.61 7.00
C LYS A 107 -0.22 -6.22 6.40
N PRO A 108 0.22 -5.22 7.19
CA PRO A 108 0.38 -3.86 6.72
C PRO A 108 1.57 -3.68 5.76
N VAL A 109 1.40 -2.72 4.84
CA VAL A 109 2.43 -2.29 3.89
C VAL A 109 2.63 -0.78 3.96
N ILE A 110 3.88 -0.33 4.02
CA ILE A 110 4.27 1.08 4.02
C ILE A 110 4.96 1.39 2.70
N ALA A 111 4.51 2.44 2.01
CA ALA A 111 5.20 2.96 0.82
C ALA A 111 6.30 3.94 1.24
N ALA A 112 7.54 3.67 0.85
CA ALA A 112 8.68 4.57 0.96
C ALA A 112 8.90 5.27 -0.39
N ILE A 113 8.55 6.54 -0.49
CA ILE A 113 8.39 7.24 -1.76
C ILE A 113 9.51 8.27 -1.94
N ALA A 114 10.45 7.94 -2.82
CA ALA A 114 11.44 8.87 -3.35
C ALA A 114 10.98 9.34 -4.74
N GLY A 115 11.07 10.65 -5.01
CA GLY A 115 10.77 11.23 -6.32
C GLY A 115 9.34 10.96 -6.83
N PRO A 116 9.17 10.67 -8.14
CA PRO A 116 7.85 10.49 -8.73
C PRO A 116 7.16 9.18 -8.31
N ALA A 117 5.89 9.30 -7.91
CA ALA A 117 4.91 8.23 -7.82
C ALA A 117 3.69 8.67 -8.65
N VAL A 118 3.68 8.34 -9.95
CA VAL A 118 2.72 8.92 -10.88
C VAL A 118 1.93 7.87 -11.65
N ALA A 119 0.76 8.24 -12.13
CA ALA A 119 -0.16 7.34 -12.86
C ALA A 119 -0.45 6.08 -12.03
N GLY A 120 -0.24 4.87 -12.57
CA GLY A 120 -0.35 3.63 -11.82
C GLY A 120 0.60 3.54 -10.60
N GLY A 121 1.73 4.28 -10.61
CA GLY A 121 2.62 4.39 -9.45
C GLY A 121 1.98 5.15 -8.28
N PHE A 122 1.12 6.12 -8.57
CA PHE A 122 0.28 6.75 -7.55
C PHE A 122 -0.75 5.75 -7.01
N GLU A 123 -1.40 4.96 -7.87
CA GLU A 123 -2.34 3.90 -7.44
C GLU A 123 -1.67 2.85 -6.56
N LEU A 124 -0.43 2.47 -6.91
CA LEU A 124 0.39 1.55 -6.12
C LEU A 124 0.74 2.12 -4.73
N ALA A 125 1.05 3.42 -4.65
CA ALA A 125 1.26 4.10 -3.38
C ALA A 125 -0.02 4.16 -2.53
N LEU A 126 -1.19 4.38 -3.16
CA LEU A 126 -2.49 4.38 -2.50
C LEU A 126 -2.95 2.98 -2.05
N TRP A 127 -2.42 1.91 -2.64
CA TRP A 127 -2.67 0.55 -2.20
C TRP A 127 -2.01 0.23 -0.86
N CYS A 128 -0.84 0.80 -0.58
CA CYS A 128 -0.18 0.69 0.72
C CYS A 128 -1.02 1.34 1.82
N ASP A 129 -0.85 0.89 3.07
CA ASP A 129 -1.58 1.42 4.22
C ASP A 129 -1.10 2.82 4.62
N VAL A 130 0.21 3.03 4.59
CA VAL A 130 0.89 4.28 4.98
C VAL A 130 1.86 4.71 3.88
N ARG A 131 2.04 6.01 3.70
CA ARG A 131 2.95 6.63 2.72
C ARG A 131 3.92 7.57 3.44
N VAL A 132 5.21 7.28 3.30
CA VAL A 132 6.33 8.11 3.75
C VAL A 132 6.98 8.70 2.51
N MET A 133 6.89 10.01 2.31
CA MET A 133 7.36 10.71 1.12
C MET A 133 8.58 11.57 1.41
N GLU A 134 9.55 11.55 0.52
CA GLU A 134 10.61 12.55 0.52
C GLU A 134 10.06 13.92 0.11
N ARG A 135 10.66 15.00 0.60
CA ARG A 135 10.21 16.38 0.32
C ARG A 135 10.16 16.70 -1.17
N SER A 136 11.08 16.16 -1.97
CA SER A 136 11.09 16.31 -3.43
C SER A 136 10.11 15.39 -4.16
N ALA A 137 9.54 14.39 -3.47
CA ALA A 137 8.61 13.45 -4.06
C ALA A 137 7.26 14.09 -4.41
N TYR A 138 6.54 13.47 -5.32
CA TYR A 138 5.24 13.98 -5.75
C TYR A 138 4.35 12.90 -6.33
N PHE A 139 3.05 13.15 -6.25
CA PHE A 139 2.02 12.41 -6.97
C PHE A 139 1.57 13.12 -8.25
N GLY A 140 0.92 12.39 -9.16
CA GLY A 140 0.27 12.96 -10.33
C GLY A 140 -0.43 11.91 -11.18
N VAL A 141 -1.59 12.25 -11.73
CA VAL A 141 -2.36 11.36 -12.61
C VAL A 141 -1.90 11.57 -14.08
N TYR A 142 -0.62 11.27 -14.33
CA TYR A 142 0.03 11.58 -15.61
C TYR A 142 -0.43 10.69 -16.78
N CYS A 143 -1.03 9.53 -16.50
CA CYS A 143 -1.66 8.67 -17.50
C CYS A 143 -2.78 9.37 -18.28
N ARG A 144 -3.41 10.42 -17.70
CA ARG A 144 -4.43 11.24 -18.36
C ARG A 144 -4.00 11.78 -19.71
N ARG A 145 -2.72 12.16 -19.85
CA ARG A 145 -2.13 12.71 -21.09
C ARG A 145 -2.11 11.71 -22.24
N TRP A 146 -2.18 10.42 -21.92
CA TRP A 146 -2.01 9.30 -22.86
C TRP A 146 -3.31 8.51 -23.08
N GLY A 147 -4.43 8.98 -22.53
CA GLY A 147 -5.71 8.28 -22.64
C GLY A 147 -5.80 7.00 -21.81
N VAL A 148 -4.84 6.76 -20.90
CA VAL A 148 -4.85 5.59 -20.03
C VAL A 148 -5.63 5.91 -18.75
N PRO A 149 -6.71 5.19 -18.45
CA PRO A 149 -7.49 5.41 -17.22
C PRO A 149 -6.79 4.84 -16.01
N LEU A 150 -7.22 5.28 -14.82
CA LEU A 150 -6.86 4.65 -13.54
C LEU A 150 -7.72 3.40 -13.36
N ILE A 151 -7.09 2.23 -13.31
CA ILE A 151 -7.74 0.91 -13.19
C ILE A 151 -7.12 0.01 -12.11
N ASP A 152 -6.23 0.59 -11.31
CA ASP A 152 -5.55 -0.06 -10.18
C ASP A 152 -6.02 0.49 -8.82
N GLY A 153 -7.20 1.11 -8.79
CA GLY A 153 -7.87 1.56 -7.58
C GLY A 153 -7.68 3.04 -7.22
N GLY A 154 -7.05 3.84 -8.07
CA GLY A 154 -6.84 5.27 -7.82
C GLY A 154 -8.15 6.04 -7.67
N THR A 155 -9.14 5.79 -8.51
CA THR A 155 -10.47 6.42 -8.42
C THR A 155 -11.29 5.94 -7.22
N VAL A 156 -10.91 4.83 -6.60
CA VAL A 156 -11.57 4.27 -5.42
C VAL A 156 -10.90 4.75 -4.13
N ARG A 157 -9.55 4.68 -4.05
CA ARG A 157 -8.80 4.96 -2.83
C ARG A 157 -8.58 6.45 -2.59
N LEU A 158 -8.24 7.21 -3.62
CA LEU A 158 -7.97 8.64 -3.47
C LEU A 158 -9.15 9.41 -2.88
N PRO A 159 -10.40 9.27 -3.37
CA PRO A 159 -11.54 9.97 -2.78
C PRO A 159 -11.81 9.62 -1.31
N ARG A 160 -11.47 8.41 -0.90
CA ARG A 160 -11.61 7.96 0.50
C ARG A 160 -10.57 8.60 1.44
N LEU A 161 -9.42 9.00 0.92
CA LEU A 161 -8.37 9.68 1.69
C LEU A 161 -8.58 11.21 1.74
N VAL A 162 -8.86 11.84 0.58
CA VAL A 162 -8.81 13.30 0.47
C VAL A 162 -10.19 13.96 0.26
N GLY A 163 -11.24 13.14 0.17
CA GLY A 163 -12.58 13.58 -0.19
C GLY A 163 -12.78 13.70 -1.71
N ALA A 164 -14.05 13.57 -2.14
CA ALA A 164 -14.40 13.48 -3.57
C ALA A 164 -13.99 14.73 -4.37
N GLY A 165 -14.17 15.93 -3.82
CA GLY A 165 -13.89 17.18 -4.53
C GLY A 165 -12.40 17.34 -4.88
N ARG A 166 -11.49 17.10 -3.92
CA ARG A 166 -10.04 17.15 -4.16
C ARG A 166 -9.57 16.02 -5.08
N ALA A 167 -10.08 14.82 -4.85
CA ALA A 167 -9.76 13.69 -5.72
C ALA A 167 -10.15 13.98 -7.17
N MET A 168 -11.35 14.54 -7.40
CA MET A 168 -11.85 14.88 -8.73
C MET A 168 -10.93 15.91 -9.42
N GLU A 169 -10.53 16.97 -8.70
CA GLU A 169 -9.63 17.98 -9.23
C GLU A 169 -8.28 17.37 -9.65
N ILE A 170 -7.64 16.59 -8.77
CA ILE A 170 -6.37 15.93 -9.03
C ILE A 170 -6.47 14.95 -10.21
N ILE A 171 -7.53 14.15 -10.27
CA ILE A 171 -7.74 13.16 -11.32
C ILE A 171 -8.00 13.82 -12.67
N LEU A 172 -8.85 14.84 -12.73
CA LEU A 172 -9.23 15.47 -13.99
C LEU A 172 -8.09 16.30 -14.57
N THR A 173 -7.39 17.07 -13.75
CA THR A 173 -6.28 17.92 -14.21
C THR A 173 -5.00 17.12 -14.49
N GLY A 174 -4.80 16.02 -13.78
CA GLY A 174 -3.56 15.24 -13.82
C GLY A 174 -2.34 16.02 -13.39
N ARG A 175 -2.53 17.09 -12.60
CA ARG A 175 -1.43 17.95 -12.14
C ARG A 175 -0.49 17.27 -11.18
N LYS A 176 0.66 17.87 -10.96
CA LYS A 176 1.60 17.51 -9.90
C LYS A 176 1.01 17.87 -8.53
N VAL A 177 1.12 16.94 -7.57
CA VAL A 177 0.80 17.13 -6.15
C VAL A 177 2.09 16.93 -5.36
N PRO A 178 2.77 18.00 -4.92
CA PRO A 178 4.00 17.91 -4.11
C PRO A 178 3.77 17.24 -2.76
N ALA A 179 4.84 16.74 -2.12
CA ALA A 179 4.77 16.00 -0.86
C ALA A 179 4.08 16.79 0.27
N GLU A 180 4.38 18.08 0.44
CA GLU A 180 3.76 18.90 1.46
C GLU A 180 2.25 19.12 1.19
N GLU A 181 1.86 19.24 -0.07
CA GLU A 181 0.44 19.28 -0.41
C GLU A 181 -0.23 17.94 -0.14
N ALA A 182 0.40 16.84 -0.55
CA ALA A 182 -0.09 15.49 -0.31
C ALA A 182 -0.33 15.23 1.19
N GLN A 183 0.59 15.65 2.05
CA GLN A 183 0.45 15.56 3.51
C GLN A 183 -0.71 16.43 4.02
N ARG A 184 -0.77 17.69 3.61
CA ARG A 184 -1.82 18.62 4.04
C ARG A 184 -3.23 18.15 3.71
N ILE A 185 -3.40 17.43 2.59
CA ILE A 185 -4.70 16.91 2.14
C ILE A 185 -5.00 15.49 2.60
N GLY A 186 -4.08 14.82 3.28
CA GLY A 186 -4.24 13.46 3.79
C GLY A 186 -3.94 12.35 2.76
N ALA A 187 -3.25 12.65 1.67
CA ALA A 187 -2.78 11.66 0.70
C ALA A 187 -1.40 11.07 1.05
N CYS A 188 -0.75 11.63 2.08
CA CYS A 188 0.53 11.16 2.63
C CYS A 188 0.55 11.39 4.14
N GLU A 189 1.09 10.46 4.89
CA GLU A 189 1.13 10.51 6.35
C GLU A 189 2.38 11.22 6.88
N GLN A 190 3.51 11.05 6.21
CA GLN A 190 4.78 11.62 6.68
C GLN A 190 5.62 12.16 5.52
N VAL A 191 6.13 13.39 5.69
CA VAL A 191 7.13 13.99 4.78
C VAL A 191 8.48 14.02 5.48
N VAL A 192 9.51 13.52 4.81
CA VAL A 192 10.86 13.33 5.33
C VAL A 192 11.92 13.98 4.44
N PRO A 193 13.15 14.18 4.93
CA PRO A 193 14.26 14.66 4.10
C PRO A 193 14.54 13.77 2.88
N GLU A 194 15.19 14.33 1.86
CA GLU A 194 15.61 13.58 0.68
C GLU A 194 16.56 12.44 1.03
N GLY A 195 16.41 11.30 0.35
CA GLY A 195 17.21 10.10 0.55
C GLY A 195 16.87 9.30 1.79
N SER A 196 15.84 9.71 2.58
CA SER A 196 15.55 9.09 3.87
C SER A 196 14.19 8.37 3.95
N SER A 197 13.40 8.32 2.85
CA SER A 197 12.08 7.69 2.87
C SER A 197 12.13 6.21 3.27
N ARG A 198 13.12 5.47 2.78
CA ARG A 198 13.30 4.06 3.10
C ARG A 198 13.59 3.87 4.60
N GLU A 199 14.55 4.60 5.14
CA GLU A 199 14.95 4.48 6.55
C GLU A 199 13.77 4.79 7.48
N HIS A 200 13.03 5.87 7.22
CA HIS A 200 11.86 6.24 8.03
C HIS A 200 10.72 5.23 7.92
N ALA A 201 10.46 4.69 6.73
CA ALA A 201 9.45 3.66 6.54
C ALA A 201 9.83 2.35 7.25
N GLU A 202 11.10 1.93 7.16
CA GLU A 202 11.61 0.76 7.88
C GLU A 202 11.57 0.96 9.40
N ALA A 203 11.90 2.15 9.91
CA ALA A 203 11.80 2.47 11.33
C ALA A 203 10.34 2.41 11.83
N MET A 204 9.39 2.97 11.07
CA MET A 204 7.96 2.86 11.36
C MET A 204 7.50 1.39 11.31
N ALA A 205 7.94 0.62 10.31
CA ALA A 205 7.63 -0.80 10.20
C ALA A 205 8.15 -1.60 11.40
N GLN A 206 9.38 -1.32 11.87
CA GLN A 206 9.94 -1.93 13.07
C GLN A 206 9.13 -1.60 14.34
N GLN A 207 8.65 -0.36 14.45
CA GLN A 207 7.77 0.03 15.56
C GLN A 207 6.47 -0.77 15.55
N ILE A 208 5.79 -0.86 14.39
CA ILE A 208 4.54 -1.61 14.24
C ILE A 208 4.77 -3.11 14.49
N ALA A 209 5.90 -3.65 14.07
CA ALA A 209 6.23 -5.07 14.22
C ALA A 209 6.42 -5.51 15.69
N ARG A 210 6.64 -4.57 16.61
CA ARG A 210 6.76 -4.86 18.07
C ARG A 210 5.39 -5.05 18.74
N PHE A 211 4.33 -4.47 18.18
CA PHE A 211 3.00 -4.60 18.77
C PHE A 211 2.42 -6.01 18.60
N PRO A 212 1.44 -6.41 19.44
CA PRO A 212 0.67 -7.63 19.28
C PRO A 212 0.02 -7.67 17.88
N GLN A 213 0.38 -8.65 17.06
CA GLN A 213 0.04 -8.63 15.64
C GLN A 213 -1.40 -9.04 15.34
N ALA A 214 -2.04 -9.82 16.17
CA ALA A 214 -3.47 -10.11 16.00
C ALA A 214 -4.30 -8.83 16.15
N CYS A 215 -3.95 -7.99 17.13
CA CYS A 215 -4.56 -6.67 17.36
C CYS A 215 -4.33 -5.74 16.15
N VAL A 216 -3.07 -5.55 15.73
CA VAL A 216 -2.72 -4.69 14.57
C VAL A 216 -3.49 -5.08 13.31
N ARG A 217 -3.56 -6.38 13.01
CA ARG A 217 -4.25 -6.90 11.83
C ARG A 217 -5.77 -6.76 11.94
N ALA A 218 -6.33 -6.98 13.13
CA ALA A 218 -7.76 -6.82 13.36
C ALA A 218 -8.20 -5.36 13.13
N ASP A 219 -7.48 -4.38 13.71
CA ASP A 219 -7.80 -2.97 13.53
C ASP A 219 -7.65 -2.52 12.08
N ARG A 220 -6.54 -2.92 11.43
CA ARG A 220 -6.33 -2.65 10.00
C ARG A 220 -7.46 -3.20 9.13
N ARG A 221 -7.89 -4.42 9.38
CA ARG A 221 -9.00 -5.06 8.66
C ARG A 221 -10.30 -4.32 8.91
N SER A 222 -10.58 -3.94 10.16
CA SER A 222 -11.77 -3.18 10.54
C SER A 222 -11.87 -1.86 9.79
N VAL A 223 -10.79 -1.07 9.73
CA VAL A 223 -10.74 0.20 8.98
C VAL A 223 -11.07 0.00 7.50
N ARG A 224 -10.68 -1.12 6.90
CA ARG A 224 -10.93 -1.40 5.48
C ARG A 224 -12.36 -1.90 5.21
N MET A 225 -12.85 -2.85 6.03
CA MET A 225 -14.13 -3.51 5.79
C MET A 225 -15.35 -2.65 6.11
N GLN A 226 -15.23 -1.67 7.01
CA GLN A 226 -16.34 -0.82 7.43
C GLN A 226 -16.75 0.25 6.40
N GLN A 227 -15.92 0.49 5.38
CA GLN A 227 -16.16 1.56 4.41
C GLN A 227 -17.44 1.33 3.61
N GLY A 228 -18.34 2.32 3.66
CA GLY A 228 -19.65 2.24 2.99
C GLY A 228 -20.74 1.54 3.79
N LEU A 229 -20.42 0.97 4.95
CA LEU A 229 -21.45 0.38 5.83
C LEU A 229 -22.20 1.45 6.63
N PRO A 230 -23.49 1.27 6.91
CA PRO A 230 -24.21 2.06 7.92
C PRO A 230 -23.53 1.95 9.29
N LEU A 231 -23.54 3.01 10.10
CA LEU A 231 -22.80 3.09 11.37
C LEU A 231 -23.01 1.87 12.27
N ARG A 232 -24.26 1.41 12.46
CA ARG A 232 -24.55 0.25 13.33
C ARG A 232 -23.97 -1.06 12.80
N GLU A 233 -23.92 -1.22 11.49
CA GLU A 233 -23.32 -2.39 10.84
C GLU A 233 -21.79 -2.32 10.93
N ALA A 234 -21.20 -1.15 10.72
CA ALA A 234 -19.77 -0.91 10.90
C ALA A 234 -19.32 -1.23 12.33
N MET A 235 -20.02 -0.72 13.36
CA MET A 235 -19.73 -0.99 14.77
C MET A 235 -19.86 -2.48 15.12
N ARG A 236 -20.84 -3.15 14.56
CA ARG A 236 -21.01 -4.60 14.76
C ARG A 236 -19.85 -5.37 14.10
N ALA A 237 -19.50 -5.00 12.87
CA ALA A 237 -18.40 -5.63 12.15
C ALA A 237 -17.07 -5.44 12.88
N GLU A 238 -16.80 -4.23 13.41
CA GLU A 238 -15.63 -3.93 14.24
C GLU A 238 -15.55 -4.85 15.46
N TRP A 239 -16.65 -4.97 16.22
CA TRP A 239 -16.71 -5.83 17.41
C TRP A 239 -16.36 -7.29 17.10
N TYR A 240 -17.03 -7.90 16.13
CA TYR A 240 -16.80 -9.31 15.79
C TYR A 240 -15.44 -9.55 15.13
N ASN A 241 -14.89 -8.57 14.45
CA ASN A 241 -13.54 -8.63 13.91
C ASN A 241 -12.47 -8.50 15.00
N GLY A 242 -12.67 -7.63 15.99
CA GLY A 242 -11.69 -7.37 17.07
C GLY A 242 -11.70 -8.41 18.19
N LEU A 243 -12.87 -9.01 18.48
CA LEU A 243 -13.02 -9.94 19.61
C LEU A 243 -12.02 -11.11 19.61
N PRO A 244 -11.73 -11.81 18.51
CA PRO A 244 -10.72 -12.88 18.51
C PRO A 244 -9.31 -12.39 18.88
N ALA A 245 -8.91 -11.20 18.41
CA ALA A 245 -7.61 -10.61 18.75
C ALA A 245 -7.54 -10.23 20.25
N PHE A 246 -8.62 -9.66 20.79
CA PHE A 246 -8.73 -9.35 22.21
C PHE A 246 -8.61 -10.59 23.08
N VAL A 247 -9.28 -11.68 22.70
CA VAL A 247 -9.19 -12.97 23.43
C VAL A 247 -7.77 -13.57 23.36
N ALA A 248 -7.12 -13.46 22.20
CA ALA A 248 -5.79 -14.03 21.98
C ALA A 248 -4.66 -13.28 22.71
N GLU A 249 -4.70 -11.95 22.71
CA GLU A 249 -3.56 -11.10 23.12
C GLU A 249 -3.87 -10.12 24.28
N GLY A 250 -5.16 -9.80 24.49
CA GLY A 250 -5.56 -8.76 25.45
C GLY A 250 -5.23 -9.06 26.91
N ALA A 251 -5.35 -10.32 27.33
CA ALA A 251 -5.04 -10.72 28.71
C ALA A 251 -3.54 -10.57 29.04
N GLU A 252 -2.66 -10.96 28.11
CA GLU A 252 -1.22 -10.77 28.26
C GLU A 252 -0.83 -9.30 28.22
N GLY A 253 -1.46 -8.51 27.34
CA GLY A 253 -1.28 -7.05 27.30
C GLY A 253 -1.65 -6.39 28.62
N ALA A 254 -2.79 -6.76 29.20
CA ALA A 254 -3.24 -6.27 30.50
C ALA A 254 -2.27 -6.67 31.62
N ALA A 255 -1.74 -7.89 31.60
CA ALA A 255 -0.75 -8.35 32.57
C ALA A 255 0.58 -7.56 32.47
N ARG A 256 1.08 -7.30 31.25
CA ARG A 256 2.27 -6.44 31.04
C ARG A 256 2.05 -5.03 31.59
N PHE A 257 0.90 -4.43 31.32
CA PHE A 257 0.54 -3.11 31.83
C PHE A 257 0.46 -3.10 33.38
N ALA A 258 -0.17 -4.10 33.97
CA ALA A 258 -0.24 -4.25 35.43
C ALA A 258 1.16 -4.40 36.07
N ALA A 259 2.10 -5.05 35.38
CA ALA A 259 3.50 -5.16 35.76
C ALA A 259 4.34 -3.88 35.56
N GLY A 260 3.70 -2.78 35.05
CA GLY A 260 4.34 -1.48 34.87
C GLY A 260 4.93 -1.20 33.52
N LYS A 261 4.83 -2.14 32.55
CA LYS A 261 5.35 -1.97 31.17
C LYS A 261 4.43 -1.12 30.30
N GLY A 262 5.00 -0.42 29.33
CA GLY A 262 4.26 0.36 28.34
C GLY A 262 3.50 1.56 28.89
N ARG A 263 3.80 2.00 30.12
CA ARG A 263 3.13 3.15 30.74
C ARG A 263 3.66 4.47 30.19
N HIS A 264 2.80 5.49 30.20
CA HIS A 264 3.16 6.86 29.79
C HIS A 264 3.68 7.00 28.34
N GLY A 265 3.31 6.07 27.47
CA GLY A 265 3.73 6.09 26.05
C GLY A 265 5.10 5.47 25.79
N GLU A 266 5.68 4.80 26.77
CA GLU A 266 6.90 4.01 26.59
C GLU A 266 6.56 2.66 25.93
N PHE A 267 7.03 2.45 24.69
CA PHE A 267 6.77 1.24 23.91
C PHE A 267 8.04 0.40 23.67
N GLY A 268 9.14 0.73 24.32
CA GLY A 268 10.43 0.02 24.13
C GLY A 268 10.50 -1.33 24.83
N ASP A 269 9.67 -1.58 25.83
CA ASP A 269 9.70 -2.73 26.74
C ASP A 269 8.45 -3.62 26.68
N ILE A 270 7.63 -3.47 25.61
CA ILE A 270 6.40 -4.24 25.38
C ILE A 270 6.58 -5.40 24.41
#